data_13aa7b2a66144b19a98198b75e5524ea
#
_entry.id   13aa7b2a66144b19a98198b75e5524ea
#
_cell.length_a   1.000
_cell.length_b   1.000
_cell.length_c   1.000
_cell.angle_alpha   90.00
_cell.angle_beta   90.00
_cell.angle_gamma   90.00
#
_symmetry.space_group_name_H-M   'P 1'
#
loop_
_entity.id
_entity.type
_entity.pdbx_description
1 polymer ?
#
loop_
_entity_poly.entity_id
_entity_poly.type
_entity_poly.pdbx_seq_one_letter_code
_entity_poly.pdbx_strand_id
1 'polypeptide(L)'
;MLAALLTTCMFAVSVICGHRSAVLIGGVQANFWRISLAGFFLAIWTALMGFQIDLAALPYFMLSGFLGIGLGDTAYFQALPRLGSRRTALISQCLTAPFAALIEWVWLGTKLNLTEIGCIAIILTGVAIALVPSDHIKISARNWKIGIIASAIGALGGAFGVVCSRKAFAVATIHADAGTSGFERVLGGIAIPVITLLVIKWRSARTAGPSREENSPAASREKWRKVWPWVLVNSLAGQTLGVTFMQLALAHTEAAIVTAITATTPILLLPMTRWLDGEKICARSIIGGVVGVGGVIGLTFARLK
;
A
#
# COMPACT_ATOMS: atom_id res chain seq x y z
N MET A 1 8.41 5.74 17.24
CA MET A 1 9.06 4.51 16.74
C MET A 1 8.19 3.27 16.92
N LEU A 2 7.60 3.01 18.10
CA LEU A 2 6.73 1.83 18.31
C LEU A 2 5.56 1.79 17.31
N ALA A 3 4.90 2.92 17.06
CA ALA A 3 3.81 3.00 16.08
C ALA A 3 4.24 2.60 14.66
N ALA A 4 5.44 2.99 14.21
CA ALA A 4 5.97 2.59 12.90
C ALA A 4 6.25 1.07 12.83
N LEU A 5 6.73 0.46 13.90
CA LEU A 5 6.92 -1.00 13.97
C LEU A 5 5.57 -1.74 13.93
N LEU A 6 4.57 -1.25 14.68
CA LEU A 6 3.21 -1.78 14.64
C LEU A 6 2.61 -1.65 13.23
N THR A 7 2.82 -0.51 12.56
CA THR A 7 2.45 -0.33 11.16
C THR A 7 3.06 -1.41 10.27
N THR A 8 4.36 -1.68 10.42
CA THR A 8 5.08 -2.68 9.63
C THR A 8 4.48 -4.08 9.80
N CYS A 9 4.19 -4.47 11.05
CA CYS A 9 3.55 -5.76 11.35
C CYS A 9 2.13 -5.83 10.75
N MET A 10 1.35 -4.77 10.92
CA MET A 10 -0.01 -4.71 10.37
C MET A 10 -0.01 -4.74 8.85
N PHE A 11 0.90 -4.02 8.20
CA PHE A 11 1.04 -4.06 6.75
C PHE A 11 1.47 -5.42 6.23
N ALA A 12 2.36 -6.15 6.93
CA ALA A 12 2.73 -7.51 6.54
C ALA A 12 1.51 -8.46 6.52
N VAL A 13 0.68 -8.42 7.57
CA VAL A 13 -0.58 -9.19 7.62
C VAL A 13 -1.52 -8.75 6.49
N SER A 14 -1.69 -7.43 6.31
CA SER A 14 -2.56 -6.86 5.29
C SER A 14 -2.17 -7.28 3.88
N VAL A 15 -0.88 -7.30 3.54
CA VAL A 15 -0.39 -7.68 2.21
C VAL A 15 -0.77 -9.12 1.86
N ILE A 16 -0.64 -10.06 2.80
CA ILE A 16 -1.03 -11.46 2.57
C ILE A 16 -2.54 -11.59 2.39
N CYS A 17 -3.31 -10.99 3.28
CA CYS A 17 -4.78 -11.02 3.19
C CYS A 17 -5.27 -10.31 1.92
N GLY A 18 -4.60 -9.20 1.54
CA GLY A 18 -4.85 -8.47 0.30
C GLY A 18 -4.55 -9.31 -0.94
N HIS A 19 -3.44 -10.03 -0.98
CA HIS A 19 -3.13 -10.95 -2.07
C HIS A 19 -4.19 -12.05 -2.21
N ARG A 20 -4.54 -12.73 -1.11
CA ARG A 20 -5.54 -13.80 -1.13
C ARG A 20 -6.92 -13.29 -1.58
N SER A 21 -7.37 -12.15 -1.04
CA SER A 21 -8.64 -11.56 -1.49
C SER A 21 -8.58 -11.14 -2.96
N ALA A 22 -7.47 -10.54 -3.42
CA ALA A 22 -7.29 -10.11 -4.80
C ALA A 22 -7.24 -11.28 -5.81
N VAL A 23 -6.68 -12.42 -5.41
CA VAL A 23 -6.70 -13.64 -6.23
C VAL A 23 -8.12 -14.20 -6.35
N LEU A 24 -8.91 -14.17 -5.27
CA LEU A 24 -10.25 -14.76 -5.24
C LEU A 24 -11.31 -13.93 -5.96
N ILE A 25 -11.28 -12.59 -5.82
CA ILE A 25 -12.32 -11.68 -6.36
C ILE A 25 -11.79 -10.59 -7.30
N GLY A 26 -10.49 -10.61 -7.60
CA GLY A 26 -9.84 -9.57 -8.39
C GLY A 26 -9.40 -8.36 -7.56
N GLY A 27 -8.30 -7.73 -7.97
CA GLY A 27 -7.67 -6.66 -7.21
C GLY A 27 -8.57 -5.44 -6.97
N VAL A 28 -9.34 -5.00 -7.98
CA VAL A 28 -10.23 -3.83 -7.84
C VAL A 28 -11.34 -4.09 -6.82
N GLN A 29 -11.98 -5.25 -6.89
CA GLN A 29 -13.08 -5.59 -5.98
C GLN A 29 -12.55 -5.81 -4.55
N ALA A 30 -11.40 -6.45 -4.38
CA ALA A 30 -10.77 -6.64 -3.08
C ALA A 30 -10.39 -5.29 -2.44
N ASN A 31 -9.81 -4.36 -3.22
CA ASN A 31 -9.47 -3.02 -2.76
C ASN A 31 -10.71 -2.21 -2.37
N PHE A 32 -11.77 -2.24 -3.21
CA PHE A 32 -13.02 -1.55 -2.91
C PHE A 32 -13.61 -1.98 -1.55
N TRP A 33 -13.76 -3.29 -1.32
CA TRP A 33 -14.34 -3.79 -0.07
C TRP A 33 -13.46 -3.49 1.14
N ARG A 34 -12.13 -3.61 0.98
CA ARG A 34 -11.16 -3.25 2.02
C ARG A 34 -11.31 -1.80 2.46
N ILE A 35 -11.35 -0.87 1.50
CA ILE A 35 -11.44 0.57 1.78
C ILE A 35 -12.82 0.92 2.35
N SER A 36 -13.90 0.33 1.83
CA SER A 36 -15.26 0.59 2.32
C SER A 36 -15.42 0.16 3.77
N LEU A 37 -14.93 -1.02 4.13
CA LEU A 37 -14.94 -1.48 5.52
C LEU A 37 -14.07 -0.62 6.44
N ALA A 38 -12.87 -0.24 5.97
CA ALA A 38 -12.01 0.64 6.75
C ALA A 38 -12.65 2.01 6.95
N GLY A 39 -13.29 2.56 5.93
CA GLY A 39 -14.07 3.80 6.04
C GLY A 39 -15.15 3.69 7.10
N PHE A 40 -15.86 2.57 7.15
CA PHE A 40 -16.87 2.31 8.18
C PHE A 40 -16.26 2.28 9.59
N PHE A 41 -15.16 1.54 9.81
CA PHE A 41 -14.51 1.48 11.12
C PHE A 41 -13.91 2.81 11.54
N LEU A 42 -13.27 3.52 10.61
CA LEU A 42 -12.67 4.83 10.88
C LEU A 42 -13.74 5.91 11.09
N ALA A 43 -14.92 5.82 10.42
CA ALA A 43 -16.05 6.69 10.70
C ALA A 43 -16.57 6.53 12.14
N ILE A 44 -16.68 5.28 12.62
CA ILE A 44 -17.02 5.01 14.04
C ILE A 44 -15.96 5.59 14.96
N TRP A 45 -14.68 5.39 14.66
CA TRP A 45 -13.58 5.97 15.43
C TRP A 45 -13.69 7.49 15.51
N THR A 46 -13.84 8.17 14.37
CA THR A 46 -13.98 9.62 14.29
C THR A 46 -15.19 10.13 15.05
N ALA A 47 -16.32 9.40 15.01
CA ALA A 47 -17.51 9.72 15.79
C ALA A 47 -17.26 9.62 17.30
N LEU A 48 -16.54 8.58 17.75
CA LEU A 48 -16.18 8.39 19.17
C LEU A 48 -15.20 9.46 19.67
N MET A 49 -14.31 9.95 18.78
CA MET A 49 -13.36 11.03 19.08
C MET A 49 -13.96 12.43 18.94
N GLY A 50 -15.26 12.56 18.65
CA GLY A 50 -15.99 13.84 18.61
C GLY A 50 -15.84 14.64 17.31
N PHE A 51 -15.56 14.00 16.17
CA PHE A 51 -15.47 14.65 14.85
C PHE A 51 -14.50 15.86 14.79
N GLN A 52 -13.36 15.75 15.43
CA GLN A 52 -12.34 16.80 15.43
C GLN A 52 -11.63 16.87 14.06
N ILE A 53 -12.32 17.44 13.08
CA ILE A 53 -11.81 17.64 11.71
C ILE A 53 -11.21 19.04 11.61
N ASP A 54 -9.92 19.12 11.24
CA ASP A 54 -9.23 20.37 11.00
C ASP A 54 -9.40 20.81 9.54
N LEU A 55 -10.17 21.88 9.30
CA LEU A 55 -10.43 22.39 7.96
C LEU A 55 -9.17 22.86 7.21
N ALA A 56 -8.11 23.27 7.92
CA ALA A 56 -6.85 23.66 7.29
C ALA A 56 -6.05 22.44 6.83
N ALA A 57 -6.10 21.32 7.57
CA ALA A 57 -5.41 20.08 7.24
C ALA A 57 -6.21 19.17 6.27
N LEU A 58 -7.54 19.23 6.32
CA LEU A 58 -8.46 18.39 5.55
C LEU A 58 -8.11 18.29 4.04
N PRO A 59 -7.84 19.38 3.29
CA PRO A 59 -7.52 19.27 1.86
C PRO A 59 -6.28 18.42 1.60
N TYR A 60 -5.28 18.53 2.47
CA TYR A 60 -4.04 17.76 2.35
C TYR A 60 -4.24 16.28 2.70
N PHE A 61 -5.06 15.95 3.71
CA PHE A 61 -5.42 14.57 4.00
C PHE A 61 -6.27 13.96 2.88
N MET A 62 -7.22 14.69 2.34
CA MET A 62 -8.02 14.24 1.19
C MET A 62 -7.14 14.01 -0.05
N LEU A 63 -6.21 14.93 -0.35
CA LEU A 63 -5.25 14.77 -1.45
C LEU A 63 -4.33 13.58 -1.22
N SER A 64 -3.84 13.40 0.01
CA SER A 64 -3.07 12.23 0.43
C SER A 64 -3.85 10.94 0.18
N GLY A 65 -5.13 10.92 0.52
CA GLY A 65 -6.02 9.79 0.27
C GLY A 65 -6.28 9.54 -1.21
N PHE A 66 -6.55 10.59 -1.98
CA PHE A 66 -6.79 10.50 -3.42
C PHE A 66 -5.60 9.88 -4.16
N LEU A 67 -4.38 10.37 -3.89
CA LEU A 67 -3.16 9.88 -4.53
C LEU A 67 -2.70 8.54 -3.96
N GLY A 68 -2.67 8.38 -2.63
CA GLY A 68 -2.18 7.18 -1.96
C GLY A 68 -3.19 6.03 -2.03
N ILE A 69 -4.38 6.23 -1.47
CA ILE A 69 -5.42 5.20 -1.36
C ILE A 69 -6.16 5.03 -2.69
N GLY A 70 -6.54 6.13 -3.33
CA GLY A 70 -7.29 6.10 -4.58
C GLY A 70 -6.47 5.50 -5.72
N LEU A 71 -5.45 6.20 -6.17
CA LEU A 71 -4.60 5.77 -7.29
C LEU A 71 -3.61 4.69 -6.86
N GLY A 72 -2.87 4.93 -5.79
CA GLY A 72 -1.78 4.06 -5.35
C GLY A 72 -2.26 2.66 -4.97
N ASP A 73 -3.22 2.53 -4.07
CA ASP A 73 -3.72 1.23 -3.64
C ASP A 73 -4.49 0.50 -4.76
N THR A 74 -5.22 1.24 -5.61
CA THR A 74 -5.89 0.62 -6.76
C THR A 74 -4.87 -0.02 -7.71
N ALA A 75 -3.74 0.63 -7.97
CA ALA A 75 -2.65 0.07 -8.74
C ALA A 75 -1.96 -1.09 -7.99
N TYR A 76 -1.66 -0.92 -6.70
CA TYR A 76 -1.06 -1.95 -5.85
C TYR A 76 -1.86 -3.25 -5.84
N PHE A 77 -3.19 -3.15 -5.68
CA PHE A 77 -4.08 -4.32 -5.70
C PHE A 77 -4.19 -4.98 -7.07
N GLN A 78 -3.91 -4.26 -8.15
CA GLN A 78 -3.76 -4.86 -9.48
C GLN A 78 -2.44 -5.64 -9.63
N ALA A 79 -1.39 -5.26 -8.91
CA ALA A 79 -0.11 -5.97 -8.93
C ALA A 79 -0.15 -7.27 -8.12
N LEU A 80 -0.85 -7.29 -6.97
CA LEU A 80 -0.89 -8.41 -6.03
C LEU A 80 -1.19 -9.77 -6.70
N PRO A 81 -2.27 -9.95 -7.48
CA PRO A 81 -2.57 -11.24 -8.11
C PRO A 81 -1.62 -11.59 -9.25
N ARG A 82 -0.82 -10.64 -9.76
CA ARG A 82 0.11 -10.84 -10.88
C ARG A 82 1.50 -11.23 -10.44
N LEU A 83 2.03 -10.57 -9.42
CA LEU A 83 3.41 -10.76 -8.93
C LEU A 83 3.51 -11.57 -7.65
N GLY A 84 2.39 -11.71 -6.92
CA GLY A 84 2.36 -12.25 -5.56
C GLY A 84 2.64 -11.17 -4.51
N SER A 85 2.34 -11.50 -3.24
CA SER A 85 2.43 -10.59 -2.10
C SER A 85 3.83 -10.01 -1.91
N ARG A 86 4.86 -10.87 -1.91
CA ARG A 86 6.24 -10.51 -1.61
C ARG A 86 6.86 -9.54 -2.62
N ARG A 87 6.76 -9.83 -3.94
CA ARG A 87 7.36 -8.98 -4.98
C ARG A 87 6.66 -7.64 -5.05
N THR A 88 5.34 -7.64 -4.98
CA THR A 88 4.54 -6.41 -4.97
C THR A 88 4.91 -5.52 -3.78
N ALA A 89 4.99 -6.09 -2.57
CA ALA A 89 5.38 -5.34 -1.38
C ALA A 89 6.82 -4.82 -1.47
N LEU A 90 7.76 -5.63 -1.97
CA LEU A 90 9.15 -5.21 -2.11
C LEU A 90 9.28 -4.00 -3.06
N ILE A 91 8.69 -4.08 -4.25
CA ILE A 91 8.73 -2.97 -5.22
C ILE A 91 8.10 -1.73 -4.62
N SER A 92 6.89 -1.86 -4.08
CA SER A 92 6.16 -0.70 -3.54
C SER A 92 6.88 -0.06 -2.36
N GLN A 93 7.31 -0.84 -1.37
CA GLN A 93 7.92 -0.29 -0.17
C GLN A 93 9.32 0.29 -0.44
N CYS A 94 10.16 -0.39 -1.23
CA CYS A 94 11.49 0.10 -1.53
C CYS A 94 11.48 1.32 -2.46
N LEU A 95 10.55 1.39 -3.44
CA LEU A 95 10.46 2.54 -4.34
C LEU A 95 9.75 3.76 -3.73
N THR A 96 9.00 3.61 -2.65
CA THR A 96 8.33 4.74 -1.98
C THR A 96 9.36 5.79 -1.50
N ALA A 97 10.48 5.38 -0.93
CA ALA A 97 11.49 6.30 -0.43
C ALA A 97 12.19 7.13 -1.54
N PRO A 98 12.69 6.54 -2.65
CA PRO A 98 13.19 7.30 -3.79
C PRO A 98 12.16 8.25 -4.40
N PHE A 99 10.90 7.82 -4.52
CA PHE A 99 9.85 8.70 -5.04
C PHE A 99 9.53 9.84 -4.09
N ALA A 100 9.51 9.60 -2.78
CA ALA A 100 9.35 10.68 -1.79
C ALA A 100 10.51 11.68 -1.89
N ALA A 101 11.75 11.19 -2.04
CA ALA A 101 12.92 12.02 -2.26
C ALA A 101 12.80 12.88 -3.52
N LEU A 102 12.34 12.29 -4.62
CA LEU A 102 12.13 12.99 -5.88
C LEU A 102 11.03 14.06 -5.77
N ILE A 103 9.91 13.74 -5.10
CA ILE A 103 8.81 14.67 -4.88
C ILE A 103 9.28 15.88 -4.05
N GLU A 104 10.03 15.64 -2.98
CA GLU A 104 10.58 16.70 -2.17
C GLU A 104 11.58 17.58 -2.95
N TRP A 105 12.41 16.97 -3.80
CA TRP A 105 13.30 17.72 -4.67
C TRP A 105 12.55 18.65 -5.64
N VAL A 106 11.53 18.11 -6.32
CA VAL A 106 10.76 18.86 -7.33
C VAL A 106 9.82 19.88 -6.68
N TRP A 107 9.20 19.55 -5.56
CA TRP A 107 8.17 20.38 -4.92
C TRP A 107 8.75 21.36 -3.88
N LEU A 108 9.72 20.88 -3.09
CA LEU A 108 10.31 21.70 -2.01
C LEU A 108 11.68 22.28 -2.38
N GLY A 109 12.22 21.98 -3.57
CA GLY A 109 13.51 22.47 -4.04
C GLY A 109 14.72 21.93 -3.26
N THR A 110 14.53 20.86 -2.46
CA THR A 110 15.62 20.22 -1.70
C THR A 110 16.58 19.53 -2.66
N LYS A 111 17.86 19.93 -2.66
CA LYS A 111 18.87 19.32 -3.53
C LYS A 111 19.23 17.92 -3.02
N LEU A 112 19.23 16.94 -3.92
CA LEU A 112 19.76 15.61 -3.63
C LEU A 112 21.28 15.66 -3.58
N ASN A 113 21.87 15.18 -2.50
CA ASN A 113 23.31 15.05 -2.37
C ASN A 113 23.81 13.72 -3.00
N LEU A 114 25.12 13.61 -3.19
CA LEU A 114 25.73 12.42 -3.82
C LEU A 114 25.46 11.13 -3.02
N THR A 115 25.41 11.22 -1.70
CA THR A 115 25.12 10.08 -0.81
C THR A 115 23.67 9.58 -1.02
N GLU A 116 22.71 10.49 -1.15
CA GLU A 116 21.31 10.14 -1.41
C GLU A 116 21.15 9.48 -2.77
N ILE A 117 21.84 9.99 -3.80
CA ILE A 117 21.85 9.36 -5.15
C ILE A 117 22.45 7.95 -5.08
N GLY A 118 23.52 7.76 -4.32
CA GLY A 118 24.12 6.44 -4.07
C GLY A 118 23.15 5.47 -3.39
N CYS A 119 22.46 5.93 -2.36
CA CYS A 119 21.44 5.12 -1.67
C CYS A 119 20.27 4.74 -2.61
N ILE A 120 19.80 5.67 -3.44
CA ILE A 120 18.77 5.39 -4.46
C ILE A 120 19.25 4.31 -5.44
N ALA A 121 20.50 4.38 -5.90
CA ALA A 121 21.09 3.36 -6.77
C ALA A 121 21.14 1.98 -6.09
N ILE A 122 21.50 1.92 -4.79
CA ILE A 122 21.47 0.69 -3.98
C ILE A 122 20.04 0.12 -3.89
N ILE A 123 19.03 0.95 -3.63
CA ILE A 123 17.63 0.55 -3.58
C ILE A 123 17.20 -0.09 -4.91
N LEU A 124 17.45 0.60 -6.03
CA LEU A 124 17.07 0.12 -7.35
C LEU A 124 17.79 -1.19 -7.71
N THR A 125 19.06 -1.33 -7.34
CA THR A 125 19.83 -2.56 -7.52
C THR A 125 19.25 -3.70 -6.70
N GLY A 126 18.91 -3.47 -5.42
CA GLY A 126 18.27 -4.46 -4.56
C GLY A 126 16.94 -4.96 -5.12
N VAL A 127 16.10 -4.03 -5.57
CA VAL A 127 14.82 -4.37 -6.23
C VAL A 127 15.06 -5.16 -7.51
N ALA A 128 16.02 -4.75 -8.36
CA ALA A 128 16.35 -5.46 -9.59
C ALA A 128 16.81 -6.90 -9.32
N ILE A 129 17.71 -7.11 -8.35
CA ILE A 129 18.17 -8.46 -7.94
C ILE A 129 17.00 -9.33 -7.47
N ALA A 130 16.10 -8.78 -6.66
CA ALA A 130 14.95 -9.51 -6.13
C ALA A 130 13.91 -9.88 -7.18
N LEU A 131 13.84 -9.10 -8.28
CA LEU A 131 12.90 -9.30 -9.38
C LEU A 131 13.38 -10.30 -10.42
N VAL A 132 14.66 -10.72 -10.40
CA VAL A 132 15.15 -11.75 -11.35
C VAL A 132 14.22 -12.98 -11.27
N PRO A 133 13.65 -13.39 -12.43
CA PRO A 133 12.75 -14.54 -12.46
C PRO A 133 13.44 -15.78 -11.91
N SER A 134 12.77 -16.52 -11.03
CA SER A 134 13.23 -17.84 -10.62
C SER A 134 12.47 -18.88 -11.43
N ASP A 135 13.14 -19.94 -11.85
CA ASP A 135 12.63 -20.99 -12.74
C ASP A 135 11.37 -21.71 -12.21
N HIS A 136 11.04 -21.48 -10.92
CA HIS A 136 9.91 -22.15 -10.25
C HIS A 136 8.57 -21.39 -10.39
N ILE A 137 8.54 -20.16 -10.91
CA ILE A 137 7.30 -19.37 -11.01
C ILE A 137 7.13 -18.89 -12.43
N LYS A 138 6.25 -19.56 -13.18
CA LYS A 138 5.89 -19.17 -14.55
C LYS A 138 4.86 -18.03 -14.54
N ILE A 139 5.32 -16.77 -14.52
CA ILE A 139 4.46 -15.61 -14.74
C ILE A 139 4.58 -15.21 -16.21
N SER A 140 3.44 -14.97 -16.89
CA SER A 140 3.49 -14.48 -18.27
C SER A 140 4.19 -13.12 -18.35
N ALA A 141 4.94 -12.85 -19.44
CA ALA A 141 5.65 -11.59 -19.63
C ALA A 141 4.73 -10.36 -19.51
N ARG A 142 3.48 -10.49 -19.95
CA ARG A 142 2.45 -9.45 -19.85
C ARG A 142 2.10 -9.17 -18.38
N ASN A 143 1.81 -10.20 -17.59
CA ASN A 143 1.48 -10.04 -16.17
C ASN A 143 2.67 -9.51 -15.38
N TRP A 144 3.89 -9.91 -15.73
CA TRP A 144 5.11 -9.41 -15.13
C TRP A 144 5.27 -7.90 -15.35
N LYS A 145 5.19 -7.43 -16.59
CA LYS A 145 5.30 -6.00 -16.93
C LYS A 145 4.20 -5.18 -16.25
N ILE A 146 2.93 -5.61 -16.37
CA ILE A 146 1.80 -4.90 -15.76
C ILE A 146 1.95 -4.86 -14.23
N GLY A 147 2.37 -5.96 -13.61
CA GLY A 147 2.56 -6.03 -12.17
C GLY A 147 3.64 -5.09 -11.67
N ILE A 148 4.80 -5.01 -12.35
CA ILE A 148 5.89 -4.08 -11.99
C ILE A 148 5.42 -2.62 -12.11
N ILE A 149 4.82 -2.26 -13.24
CA ILE A 149 4.32 -0.90 -13.48
C ILE A 149 3.26 -0.53 -12.41
N ALA A 150 2.33 -1.44 -12.15
CA ALA A 150 1.29 -1.21 -11.14
C ALA A 150 1.87 -1.07 -9.73
N SER A 151 2.91 -1.86 -9.37
CA SER A 151 3.62 -1.71 -8.10
C SER A 151 4.36 -0.38 -7.99
N ALA A 152 4.99 0.08 -9.08
CA ALA A 152 5.69 1.37 -9.14
C ALA A 152 4.71 2.54 -9.02
N ILE A 153 3.54 2.48 -9.67
CA ILE A 153 2.45 3.46 -9.50
C ILE A 153 1.96 3.44 -8.05
N GLY A 154 1.82 2.25 -7.45
CA GLY A 154 1.48 2.10 -6.04
C GLY A 154 2.49 2.79 -5.12
N ALA A 155 3.79 2.61 -5.39
CA ALA A 155 4.86 3.27 -4.65
C ALA A 155 4.83 4.80 -4.79
N LEU A 156 4.62 5.29 -6.01
CA LEU A 156 4.51 6.73 -6.28
C LEU A 156 3.31 7.35 -5.55
N GLY A 157 2.14 6.69 -5.62
CA GLY A 157 0.96 7.09 -4.87
C GLY A 157 1.20 7.09 -3.36
N GLY A 158 1.85 6.06 -2.83
CA GLY A 158 2.26 5.96 -1.44
C GLY A 158 3.18 7.12 -1.02
N ALA A 159 4.17 7.45 -1.84
CA ALA A 159 5.09 8.55 -1.61
C ALA A 159 4.37 9.91 -1.53
N PHE A 160 3.51 10.21 -2.51
CA PHE A 160 2.66 11.40 -2.44
C PHE A 160 1.76 11.39 -1.20
N GLY A 161 1.17 10.24 -0.89
CA GLY A 161 0.32 10.06 0.28
C GLY A 161 1.05 10.43 1.59
N VAL A 162 2.30 9.99 1.76
CA VAL A 162 3.13 10.30 2.94
C VAL A 162 3.48 11.79 3.00
N VAL A 163 3.96 12.36 1.89
CA VAL A 163 4.37 13.79 1.83
C VAL A 163 3.17 14.70 2.09
N CYS A 164 2.01 14.43 1.48
CA CYS A 164 0.78 15.19 1.72
C CYS A 164 0.28 15.06 3.15
N SER A 165 0.30 13.84 3.76
CA SER A 165 -0.08 13.66 5.16
C SER A 165 0.83 14.45 6.10
N ARG A 166 2.14 14.45 5.84
CA ARG A 166 3.08 15.23 6.64
C ARG A 166 2.80 16.73 6.54
N LYS A 167 2.50 17.22 5.32
CA LYS A 167 2.08 18.61 5.14
C LYS A 167 0.80 18.92 5.90
N ALA A 168 -0.18 17.99 5.88
CA ALA A 168 -1.42 18.13 6.63
C ALA A 168 -1.16 18.31 8.13
N PHE A 169 -0.35 17.45 8.74
CA PHE A 169 0.03 17.60 10.16
C PHE A 169 0.79 18.91 10.45
N ALA A 170 1.59 19.39 9.51
CA ALA A 170 2.35 20.64 9.68
C ALA A 170 1.48 21.89 9.61
N VAL A 171 0.32 21.84 8.92
CA VAL A 171 -0.60 22.99 8.82
C VAL A 171 -1.81 22.86 9.75
N ALA A 172 -1.96 21.75 10.45
CA ALA A 172 -3.04 21.52 11.36
C ALA A 172 -3.05 22.55 12.50
N THR A 173 -4.23 23.13 12.74
CA THR A 173 -4.47 24.15 13.77
C THR A 173 -4.95 23.54 15.08
N ILE A 174 -5.49 22.32 15.04
CA ILE A 174 -5.89 21.53 16.19
C ILE A 174 -5.11 20.21 16.20
N HIS A 175 -5.14 19.51 17.35
CA HIS A 175 -4.49 18.19 17.43
C HIS A 175 -5.24 17.19 16.54
N ALA A 176 -4.66 16.90 15.36
CA ALA A 176 -5.23 15.95 14.43
C ALA A 176 -5.07 14.51 14.95
N ASP A 177 -6.18 13.87 15.32
CA ASP A 177 -6.20 12.47 15.74
C ASP A 177 -5.82 11.55 14.56
N ALA A 178 -5.02 10.52 14.86
CA ALA A 178 -4.48 9.61 13.86
C ALA A 178 -5.56 8.78 13.14
N GLY A 179 -6.63 8.38 13.83
CA GLY A 179 -7.75 7.65 13.22
C GLY A 179 -8.62 8.57 12.37
N THR A 180 -8.88 9.79 12.85
CA THR A 180 -9.63 10.81 12.11
C THR A 180 -8.89 11.22 10.82
N SER A 181 -7.58 11.45 10.88
CA SER A 181 -6.77 11.69 9.68
C SER A 181 -6.78 10.51 8.70
N GLY A 182 -6.81 9.27 9.22
CA GLY A 182 -7.04 8.06 8.41
C GLY A 182 -8.40 8.06 7.72
N PHE A 183 -9.47 8.49 8.40
CA PHE A 183 -10.81 8.63 7.84
C PHE A 183 -10.86 9.67 6.71
N GLU A 184 -10.30 10.86 6.94
CA GLU A 184 -10.23 11.93 5.94
C GLU A 184 -9.50 11.48 4.66
N ARG A 185 -8.44 10.68 4.82
CA ARG A 185 -7.74 10.06 3.68
C ARG A 185 -8.62 9.04 2.95
N VAL A 186 -9.39 8.23 3.67
CA VAL A 186 -10.34 7.29 3.04
C VAL A 186 -11.40 8.05 2.27
N LEU A 187 -11.94 9.15 2.80
CA LEU A 187 -12.91 10.00 2.08
C LEU A 187 -12.32 10.53 0.77
N GLY A 188 -11.08 11.02 0.78
CA GLY A 188 -10.41 11.48 -0.43
C GLY A 188 -10.13 10.37 -1.44
N GLY A 189 -9.85 9.16 -0.98
CA GLY A 189 -9.39 8.04 -1.82
C GLY A 189 -10.48 7.13 -2.36
N ILE A 190 -11.66 7.04 -1.71
CA ILE A 190 -12.68 6.02 -2.02
C ILE A 190 -13.30 6.17 -3.41
N ALA A 191 -13.32 7.38 -3.97
CA ALA A 191 -13.93 7.65 -5.26
C ALA A 191 -13.32 6.82 -6.40
N ILE A 192 -11.99 6.65 -6.42
CA ILE A 192 -11.29 5.94 -7.50
C ILE A 192 -11.64 4.45 -7.55
N PRO A 193 -11.52 3.66 -6.46
CA PRO A 193 -11.94 2.26 -6.49
C PRO A 193 -13.44 2.08 -6.77
N VAL A 194 -14.31 3.00 -6.32
CA VAL A 194 -15.73 3.00 -6.68
C VAL A 194 -15.91 3.17 -8.18
N ILE A 195 -15.35 4.24 -8.77
CA ILE A 195 -15.45 4.51 -10.22
C ILE A 195 -14.86 3.33 -11.02
N THR A 196 -13.69 2.83 -10.62
CA THR A 196 -13.03 1.72 -11.31
C THR A 196 -13.89 0.46 -11.28
N LEU A 197 -14.50 0.15 -10.13
CA LEU A 197 -15.41 -1.00 -9.99
C LEU A 197 -16.66 -0.83 -10.86
N LEU A 198 -17.26 0.35 -10.87
CA LEU A 198 -18.43 0.66 -11.69
C LEU A 198 -18.12 0.52 -13.20
N VAL A 199 -16.98 1.05 -13.64
CA VAL A 199 -16.54 0.93 -15.04
C VAL A 199 -16.32 -0.54 -15.43
N ILE A 200 -15.70 -1.33 -14.56
CA ILE A 200 -15.49 -2.77 -14.83
C ILE A 200 -16.83 -3.49 -14.91
N LYS A 201 -17.74 -3.27 -13.97
CA LYS A 201 -19.07 -3.89 -13.99
C LYS A 201 -19.86 -3.48 -15.23
N TRP A 202 -19.84 -2.21 -15.61
CA TRP A 202 -20.52 -1.73 -16.80
C TRP A 202 -19.96 -2.35 -18.10
N ARG A 203 -18.61 -2.45 -18.21
CA ARG A 203 -17.98 -3.13 -19.35
C ARG A 203 -18.37 -4.62 -19.40
N SER A 204 -18.31 -5.32 -18.27
CA SER A 204 -18.69 -6.72 -18.18
C SER A 204 -20.14 -6.94 -18.55
N ALA A 205 -21.07 -6.08 -18.14
CA ALA A 205 -22.48 -6.15 -18.49
C ALA A 205 -22.72 -5.98 -20.00
N ARG A 206 -21.88 -5.21 -20.69
CA ARG A 206 -21.98 -5.01 -22.15
C ARG A 206 -21.39 -6.16 -22.97
N THR A 207 -20.42 -6.88 -22.41
CA THR A 207 -19.72 -7.98 -23.12
C THR A 207 -20.23 -9.36 -22.72
N ALA A 208 -20.99 -9.49 -21.65
CA ALA A 208 -21.56 -10.73 -21.19
C ALA A 208 -22.74 -11.12 -22.08
N GLY A 209 -22.53 -12.09 -22.97
CA GLY A 209 -23.61 -12.92 -23.47
C GLY A 209 -24.21 -13.74 -22.32
N PRO A 210 -25.36 -14.43 -22.53
CA PRO A 210 -26.08 -15.15 -21.48
C PRO A 210 -25.34 -16.41 -21.01
N SER A 211 -24.24 -16.26 -20.29
CA SER A 211 -23.57 -17.37 -19.58
C SER A 211 -24.25 -17.62 -18.24
N ARG A 212 -25.15 -18.59 -18.24
CA ARG A 212 -26.11 -18.91 -17.16
C ARG A 212 -25.55 -19.68 -15.95
N GLU A 213 -24.36 -20.26 -15.99
CA GLU A 213 -23.92 -21.22 -14.96
C GLU A 213 -23.04 -20.62 -13.83
N GLU A 214 -22.30 -19.54 -14.09
CA GLU A 214 -21.40 -18.96 -13.06
C GLU A 214 -22.10 -18.02 -12.06
N ASN A 215 -23.37 -17.69 -12.27
CA ASN A 215 -24.15 -16.72 -11.49
C ASN A 215 -25.18 -17.35 -10.54
N SER A 216 -25.01 -18.61 -10.13
CA SER A 216 -25.91 -19.15 -9.11
C SER A 216 -25.73 -18.43 -7.78
N PRO A 217 -26.82 -18.00 -7.11
CA PRO A 217 -26.72 -17.32 -5.80
C PRO A 217 -25.97 -18.13 -4.76
N ALA A 218 -26.02 -19.44 -4.83
CA ALA A 218 -25.33 -20.38 -3.95
C ALA A 218 -23.80 -20.33 -4.18
N ALA A 219 -23.35 -20.39 -5.43
CA ALA A 219 -21.92 -20.29 -5.77
C ALA A 219 -21.33 -18.93 -5.38
N SER A 220 -22.10 -17.84 -5.58
CA SER A 220 -21.72 -16.51 -5.14
C SER A 220 -21.58 -16.44 -3.61
N ARG A 221 -22.54 -16.99 -2.85
CA ARG A 221 -22.51 -17.00 -1.38
C ARG A 221 -21.33 -17.82 -0.84
N GLU A 222 -21.03 -18.97 -1.44
CA GLU A 222 -19.89 -19.80 -1.05
C GLU A 222 -18.56 -19.09 -1.33
N LYS A 223 -18.43 -18.45 -2.49
CA LYS A 223 -17.27 -17.63 -2.84
C LYS A 223 -17.06 -16.53 -1.80
N TRP A 224 -18.10 -15.77 -1.46
CA TRP A 224 -18.03 -14.70 -0.47
C TRP A 224 -17.68 -15.20 0.93
N ARG A 225 -18.19 -16.35 1.35
CA ARG A 225 -17.83 -16.97 2.64
C ARG A 225 -16.33 -17.26 2.75
N LYS A 226 -15.68 -17.65 1.64
CA LYS A 226 -14.23 -17.88 1.58
C LYS A 226 -13.42 -16.59 1.54
N VAL A 227 -13.96 -15.55 0.94
CA VAL A 227 -13.25 -14.26 0.73
C VAL A 227 -13.35 -13.33 1.94
N TRP A 228 -14.52 -13.29 2.59
CA TRP A 228 -14.85 -12.32 3.61
C TRP A 228 -13.85 -12.21 4.77
N PRO A 229 -13.32 -13.31 5.33
CA PRO A 229 -12.32 -13.22 6.39
C PRO A 229 -11.05 -12.49 5.96
N TRP A 230 -10.59 -12.76 4.73
CA TRP A 230 -9.40 -12.10 4.19
C TRP A 230 -9.61 -10.61 3.96
N VAL A 231 -10.77 -10.21 3.46
CA VAL A 231 -11.14 -8.80 3.26
C VAL A 231 -11.24 -8.08 4.60
N LEU A 232 -11.88 -8.69 5.60
CA LEU A 232 -12.05 -8.11 6.94
C LEU A 232 -10.69 -7.91 7.61
N VAL A 233 -9.85 -8.95 7.67
CA VAL A 233 -8.52 -8.87 8.28
C VAL A 233 -7.64 -7.86 7.53
N ASN A 234 -7.70 -7.85 6.19
CA ASN A 234 -6.99 -6.87 5.39
C ASN A 234 -7.45 -5.42 5.66
N SER A 235 -8.76 -5.20 5.81
CA SER A 235 -9.30 -3.88 6.16
C SER A 235 -8.83 -3.42 7.54
N LEU A 236 -8.95 -4.29 8.54
CA LEU A 236 -8.55 -3.98 9.92
C LEU A 236 -7.03 -3.78 10.04
N ALA A 237 -6.23 -4.75 9.55
CA ALA A 237 -4.79 -4.68 9.68
C ALA A 237 -4.16 -3.61 8.76
N GLY A 238 -4.65 -3.47 7.52
CA GLY A 238 -4.07 -2.54 6.56
C GLY A 238 -4.54 -1.12 6.76
N GLN A 239 -5.77 -0.89 6.36
CA GLN A 239 -6.29 0.47 6.19
C GLN A 239 -6.84 1.08 7.47
N THR A 240 -7.28 0.28 8.46
CA THR A 240 -7.76 0.80 9.73
C THR A 240 -6.59 0.95 10.70
N LEU A 241 -6.09 -0.11 11.29
CA LEU A 241 -5.03 -0.05 12.31
C LEU A 241 -3.67 0.33 11.73
N GLY A 242 -3.27 -0.27 10.60
CA GLY A 242 -1.96 -0.02 9.99
C GLY A 242 -1.80 1.44 9.58
N VAL A 243 -2.82 2.03 8.93
CA VAL A 243 -2.80 3.44 8.56
C VAL A 243 -2.90 4.34 9.79
N THR A 244 -3.74 4.00 10.78
CA THR A 244 -3.82 4.79 12.03
C THR A 244 -2.47 4.83 12.75
N PHE A 245 -1.78 3.69 12.91
CA PHE A 245 -0.44 3.68 13.49
C PHE A 245 0.58 4.43 12.63
N MET A 246 0.46 4.37 11.31
CA MET A 246 1.31 5.13 10.40
C MET A 246 1.09 6.64 10.56
N GLN A 247 -0.17 7.10 10.63
CA GLN A 247 -0.48 8.51 10.87
C GLN A 247 0.01 8.97 12.24
N LEU A 248 -0.16 8.14 13.28
CA LEU A 248 0.39 8.40 14.61
C LEU A 248 1.93 8.52 14.59
N ALA A 249 2.60 7.66 13.81
CA ALA A 249 4.05 7.76 13.64
C ALA A 249 4.45 9.04 12.91
N LEU A 250 3.75 9.40 11.84
CA LEU A 250 4.01 10.60 11.05
C LEU A 250 3.73 11.91 11.80
N ALA A 251 2.80 11.90 12.76
CA ALA A 251 2.52 13.06 13.62
C ALA A 251 3.68 13.40 14.55
N HIS A 252 4.44 12.38 14.99
CA HIS A 252 5.48 12.54 16.01
C HIS A 252 6.91 12.21 15.56
N THR A 253 7.07 11.70 14.33
CA THR A 253 8.37 11.25 13.82
C THR A 253 8.53 11.67 12.36
N GLU A 254 9.75 11.96 11.94
CA GLU A 254 10.03 12.33 10.56
C GLU A 254 9.63 11.25 9.58
N ALA A 255 9.05 11.66 8.44
CA ALA A 255 8.55 10.75 7.43
C ALA A 255 9.65 9.80 6.91
N ALA A 256 10.89 10.28 6.83
CA ALA A 256 12.04 9.48 6.44
C ALA A 256 12.23 8.27 7.36
N ILE A 257 12.18 8.47 8.68
CA ILE A 257 12.33 7.39 9.67
C ILE A 257 11.14 6.42 9.59
N VAL A 258 9.92 6.94 9.49
CA VAL A 258 8.71 6.10 9.39
C VAL A 258 8.76 5.25 8.13
N THR A 259 9.12 5.83 6.98
CA THR A 259 9.22 5.09 5.71
C THR A 259 10.36 4.06 5.73
N ALA A 260 11.50 4.34 6.37
CA ALA A 260 12.58 3.37 6.53
C ALA A 260 12.13 2.14 7.36
N ILE A 261 11.42 2.37 8.46
CA ILE A 261 10.91 1.29 9.30
C ILE A 261 9.85 0.48 8.52
N THR A 262 8.91 1.13 7.86
CA THR A 262 7.87 0.43 7.08
C THR A 262 8.43 -0.30 5.85
N ALA A 263 9.55 0.16 5.27
CA ALA A 263 10.26 -0.53 4.19
C ALA A 263 10.82 -1.90 4.60
N THR A 264 10.87 -2.22 5.90
CA THR A 264 11.23 -3.56 6.37
C THR A 264 10.08 -4.59 6.24
N THR A 265 8.85 -4.15 5.88
CA THR A 265 7.69 -5.04 5.66
C THR A 265 8.00 -6.25 4.76
N PRO A 266 8.72 -6.14 3.62
CA PRO A 266 9.03 -7.28 2.79
C PRO A 266 9.88 -8.35 3.48
N ILE A 267 10.70 -7.96 4.47
CA ILE A 267 11.50 -8.91 5.26
C ILE A 267 10.57 -9.72 6.19
N LEU A 268 9.59 -9.06 6.82
CA LEU A 268 8.60 -9.76 7.64
C LEU A 268 7.68 -10.68 6.82
N LEU A 269 7.47 -10.37 5.55
CA LEU A 269 6.69 -11.22 4.65
C LEU A 269 7.40 -12.54 4.34
N LEU A 270 8.74 -12.62 4.38
CA LEU A 270 9.47 -13.84 4.03
C LEU A 270 9.02 -15.07 4.84
N PRO A 271 9.05 -15.06 6.19
CA PRO A 271 8.58 -16.20 6.96
C PRO A 271 7.07 -16.45 6.79
N MET A 272 6.27 -15.38 6.68
CA MET A 272 4.83 -15.49 6.57
C MET A 272 4.39 -16.14 5.25
N THR A 273 4.95 -15.73 4.11
CA THR A 273 4.63 -16.32 2.80
C THR A 273 5.12 -17.77 2.69
N ARG A 274 6.25 -18.09 3.31
CA ARG A 274 6.72 -19.49 3.37
C ARG A 274 5.75 -20.37 4.14
N TRP A 275 5.25 -19.88 5.26
CA TRP A 275 4.38 -20.65 6.15
C TRP A 275 2.92 -20.72 5.65
N LEU A 276 2.40 -19.63 5.13
CA LEU A 276 0.99 -19.52 4.70
C LEU A 276 0.75 -19.91 3.23
N ASP A 277 1.67 -19.58 2.34
CA ASP A 277 1.50 -19.76 0.89
C ASP A 277 2.41 -20.88 0.35
N GLY A 278 3.29 -21.48 1.18
CA GLY A 278 4.22 -22.53 0.76
C GLY A 278 5.26 -22.05 -0.26
N GLU A 279 5.46 -20.74 -0.41
CA GLU A 279 6.40 -20.18 -1.38
C GLU A 279 7.85 -20.61 -1.08
N LYS A 280 8.52 -21.16 -2.09
CA LYS A 280 9.97 -21.41 -2.02
C LYS A 280 10.71 -20.06 -2.11
N ILE A 281 11.40 -19.71 -1.04
CA ILE A 281 12.16 -18.46 -0.98
C ILE A 281 13.49 -18.68 -1.69
N CYS A 282 13.74 -17.93 -2.77
CA CYS A 282 15.03 -17.93 -3.46
C CYS A 282 16.03 -17.02 -2.71
N ALA A 283 17.28 -17.47 -2.56
CA ALA A 283 18.34 -16.69 -1.92
C ALA A 283 18.51 -15.29 -2.55
N ARG A 284 18.41 -15.17 -3.88
CA ARG A 284 18.46 -13.89 -4.59
C ARG A 284 17.39 -12.90 -4.11
N SER A 285 16.19 -13.40 -3.81
CA SER A 285 15.09 -12.54 -3.33
C SER A 285 15.34 -12.05 -1.89
N ILE A 286 16.00 -12.85 -1.07
CA ILE A 286 16.43 -12.43 0.27
C ILE A 286 17.51 -11.35 0.15
N ILE A 287 18.56 -11.63 -0.63
CA ILE A 287 19.67 -10.69 -0.84
C ILE A 287 19.16 -9.37 -1.41
N GLY A 288 18.35 -9.41 -2.48
CA GLY A 288 17.76 -8.20 -3.07
C GLY A 288 16.87 -7.42 -2.10
N GLY A 289 16.08 -8.13 -1.27
CA GLY A 289 15.27 -7.50 -0.23
C GLY A 289 16.12 -6.82 0.85
N VAL A 290 17.14 -7.47 1.34
CA VAL A 290 18.07 -6.91 2.35
C VAL A 290 18.84 -5.71 1.79
N VAL A 291 19.35 -5.81 0.55
CA VAL A 291 20.05 -4.69 -0.12
C VAL A 291 19.10 -3.52 -0.33
N GLY A 292 17.88 -3.76 -0.83
CA GLY A 292 16.88 -2.69 -1.05
C GLY A 292 16.49 -1.98 0.26
N VAL A 293 16.21 -2.75 1.31
CA VAL A 293 15.87 -2.19 2.63
C VAL A 293 17.07 -1.46 3.24
N GLY A 294 18.28 -2.02 3.12
CA GLY A 294 19.51 -1.35 3.56
C GLY A 294 19.73 -0.01 2.86
N GLY A 295 19.44 0.06 1.56
CA GLY A 295 19.45 1.32 0.80
C GLY A 295 18.43 2.34 1.31
N VAL A 296 17.20 1.93 1.69
CA VAL A 296 16.20 2.83 2.27
C VAL A 296 16.65 3.36 3.63
N ILE A 297 17.21 2.49 4.48
CA ILE A 297 17.77 2.89 5.77
C ILE A 297 18.91 3.90 5.55
N GLY A 298 19.84 3.61 4.62
CA GLY A 298 20.93 4.52 4.26
C GLY A 298 20.45 5.88 3.78
N LEU A 299 19.43 5.90 2.90
CA LEU A 299 18.80 7.14 2.40
C LEU A 299 18.19 7.96 3.55
N THR A 300 17.56 7.29 4.51
CA THR A 300 16.98 7.93 5.69
C THR A 300 18.07 8.63 6.53
N PHE A 301 19.16 7.92 6.83
CA PHE A 301 20.27 8.51 7.60
C PHE A 301 21.00 9.64 6.84
N ALA A 302 21.10 9.56 5.51
CA ALA A 302 21.66 10.61 4.69
C ALA A 302 20.82 11.92 4.74
N ARG A 303 19.51 11.82 4.96
CA ARG A 303 18.59 12.96 5.07
C ARG A 303 18.47 13.55 6.47
N LEU A 304 18.84 12.82 7.50
CA LEU A 304 18.84 13.28 8.87
C LEU A 304 20.10 14.11 9.24
N LYS A 305 21.09 14.13 8.34
CA LYS A 305 22.30 14.97 8.44
C LYS A 305 22.10 16.29 7.70
#